data_7c74ec3cf23bc8130c62ef8bff72e61d
#
_entry.id   7c74ec3cf23bc8130c62ef8bff72e61d
#
_cell.length_a   1.000
_cell.length_b   1.000
_cell.length_c   1.000
_cell.angle_alpha   90.00
_cell.angle_beta   90.00
_cell.angle_gamma   90.00
#
_symmetry.space_group_name_H-M   'P 1'
#
loop_
_entity.id
_entity.type
_entity.pdbx_description
1 polymer ?
#
loop_
_entity_poly.entity_id
_entity_poly.type
_entity_poly.pdbx_seq_one_letter_code
_entity_poly.pdbx_strand_id
1 'polypeptide(L)' 'MGEKSRLKWRDMLIVACPRCSSPSGFQCMDPGGSTVEYVHPERFSLYEQEEVRKISQSK' A
#
# COMPACT_ATOMS: atom_id res chain seq x y z
N MET A 1 6.54 -10.27 19.59
CA MET A 1 5.88 -9.44 19.65
C MET A 1 5.94 -8.17 19.05
N GLY A 2 6.88 -7.55 18.81
CA GLY A 2 6.88 -6.27 18.20
C GLY A 2 6.53 -6.25 16.77
N GLU A 3 6.55 -7.36 16.15
CA GLU A 3 6.31 -7.32 14.74
C GLU A 3 4.91 -6.95 14.40
N LYS A 4 4.00 -7.09 15.30
CA LYS A 4 2.68 -6.71 14.93
C LYS A 4 2.57 -5.24 14.72
N SER A 5 3.44 -4.46 15.23
CA SER A 5 3.35 -3.05 14.99
C SER A 5 3.98 -2.65 13.67
N ARG A 6 4.64 -3.56 12.98
CA ARG A 6 5.19 -3.22 11.73
C ARG A 6 4.20 -3.42 10.66
N LEU A 7 3.87 -2.41 9.92
CA LEU A 7 3.00 -2.53 8.78
C LEU A 7 3.81 -3.16 7.67
N LYS A 8 3.32 -4.25 7.16
CA LYS A 8 4.00 -4.88 6.07
C LYS A 8 3.61 -4.20 4.78
N TRP A 9 4.58 -3.83 3.99
CA TRP A 9 4.30 -3.19 2.73
C TRP A 9 3.42 -4.07 1.85
N ARG A 10 3.47 -5.37 2.06
CA ARG A 10 2.63 -6.26 1.27
C ARG A 10 1.17 -6.06 1.55
N ASP A 11 0.83 -5.70 2.78
CA ASP A 11 -0.56 -5.46 3.11
C ASP A 11 -1.11 -4.25 2.39
N MET A 12 -0.23 -3.34 2.02
CA MET A 12 -0.66 -2.13 1.34
C MET A 12 -0.85 -2.33 -0.14
N LEU A 13 -0.52 -3.51 -0.64
CA LEU A 13 -0.69 -3.78 -2.05
C LEU A 13 -2.16 -3.95 -2.45
N ILE A 14 -3.05 -3.93 -1.49
CA ILE A 14 -4.47 -4.05 -1.83
C ILE A 14 -4.98 -2.84 -2.59
N VAL A 15 -4.25 -1.73 -2.54
CA VAL A 15 -4.63 -0.56 -3.33
C VAL A 15 -3.57 -0.34 -4.39
N ALA A 16 -3.99 0.18 -5.52
CA ALA A 16 -3.05 0.49 -6.58
C ALA A 16 -2.19 1.68 -6.20
N CYS A 17 -1.01 1.75 -6.75
CA CYS A 17 -0.12 2.86 -6.47
C CYS A 17 -0.33 3.97 -7.48
N PRO A 18 -0.72 5.15 -7.03
CA PRO A 18 -0.94 6.25 -7.97
C PRO A 18 0.36 6.84 -8.51
N ARG A 19 1.46 6.55 -7.84
CA ARG A 19 2.71 7.13 -8.27
C ARG A 19 3.36 6.35 -9.41
N CYS A 20 3.44 5.05 -9.28
CA CYS A 20 4.06 4.24 -10.32
C CYS A 20 3.04 3.45 -11.13
N SER A 21 1.78 3.65 -10.84
CA SER A 21 0.70 3.00 -11.59
C SER A 21 0.68 1.49 -11.46
N SER A 22 1.33 0.95 -10.45
CA SER A 22 1.25 -0.49 -10.23
C SER A 22 -0.17 -0.85 -9.81
N PRO A 23 -0.74 -1.88 -10.39
CA PRO A 23 -2.09 -2.29 -10.03
C PRO A 23 -2.12 -2.93 -8.64
N SER A 24 -3.31 -3.04 -8.09
CA SER A 24 -3.44 -3.67 -6.80
C SER A 24 -2.96 -5.11 -6.89
N GLY A 25 -2.29 -5.55 -5.85
CA GLY A 25 -1.72 -6.88 -5.84
C GLY A 25 -0.31 -6.97 -6.37
N PHE A 26 0.20 -5.89 -6.94
CA PHE A 26 1.55 -5.88 -7.48
C PHE A 26 2.44 -4.88 -6.75
N GLN A 27 3.71 -5.21 -6.66
CA GLN A 27 4.65 -4.34 -5.97
C GLN A 27 4.88 -3.06 -6.76
N CYS A 28 5.30 -2.04 -6.03
CA CYS A 28 5.69 -0.81 -6.68
C CYS A 28 6.95 -1.06 -7.52
N MET A 29 7.15 -0.21 -8.49
CA MET A 29 8.33 -0.33 -9.35
C MET A 29 9.10 0.97 -9.35
N ASP A 30 10.40 0.86 -9.49
CA ASP A 30 11.22 2.05 -9.58
C ASP A 30 11.27 2.52 -11.02
N PRO A 31 11.88 3.67 -11.28
CA PRO A 31 11.92 4.18 -12.65
C PRO A 31 12.62 3.25 -13.62
N GLY A 32 13.45 2.37 -13.12
CA GLY A 32 14.13 1.42 -13.99
C GLY A 32 13.30 0.20 -14.33
N GLY A 33 12.11 0.10 -13.73
CA GLY A 33 11.24 -1.03 -14.03
C GLY A 33 11.40 -2.22 -13.13
N SER A 34 12.19 -2.10 -12.07
CA SER A 34 12.37 -3.19 -11.13
C SER A 34 11.39 -3.05 -9.98
N THR A 35 10.92 -4.16 -9.47
CA THR A 35 10.02 -4.11 -8.33
C THR A 35 10.81 -3.79 -7.07
N VAL A 36 10.16 -3.10 -6.15
CA VAL A 36 10.79 -2.72 -4.91
C VAL A 36 10.01 -3.32 -3.75
N GLU A 37 10.67 -3.42 -2.62
CA GLU A 37 10.05 -4.04 -1.45
C GLU A 37 9.58 -2.97 -0.47
N TYR A 38 8.92 -1.97 -1.01
CA TYR A 38 8.31 -0.93 -0.18
C TYR A 38 7.21 -0.30 -1.01
N VAL A 39 6.43 0.56 -0.40
CA VAL A 39 5.37 1.24 -1.12
C VAL A 39 5.68 2.73 -1.14
N HIS A 40 5.22 3.40 -2.17
CA HIS A 40 5.41 4.82 -2.27
C HIS A 40 4.50 5.53 -1.27
N PRO A 41 4.90 6.69 -0.80
CA PRO A 41 4.07 7.41 0.18
C PRO A 41 2.66 7.66 -0.32
N GLU A 42 2.50 7.87 -1.61
CA GLU A 42 1.17 8.08 -2.15
C GLU A 42 0.30 6.82 -2.01
N ARG A 43 0.91 5.67 -2.20
CA ARG A 43 0.19 4.43 -2.04
C ARG A 43 -0.17 4.19 -0.59
N PHE A 44 0.73 4.55 0.30
CA PHE A 44 0.47 4.42 1.70
C PHE A 44 -0.71 5.28 2.12
N SER A 45 -0.77 6.50 1.60
CA SER A 45 -1.89 7.38 1.88
C SER A 45 -3.20 6.79 1.40
N LEU A 46 -3.19 6.22 0.22
CA LEU A 46 -4.39 5.58 -0.30
C LEU A 46 -4.81 4.41 0.57
N TYR A 47 -3.84 3.64 1.00
CA TYR A 47 -4.14 2.50 1.85
C TYR A 47 -4.78 2.96 3.15
N GLU A 48 -4.27 4.01 3.74
CA GLU A 48 -4.85 4.54 4.95
C GLU A 48 -6.27 5.02 4.73
N GLN A 49 -6.51 5.67 3.63
CA GLN A 49 -7.85 6.16 3.33
C GLN A 49 -8.83 5.02 3.18
N GLU A 50 -8.40 3.94 2.55
CA GLU A 50 -9.28 2.81 2.39
C GLU A 50 -9.58 2.15 3.72
N GLU A 51 -8.60 2.07 4.60
CA GLU A 51 -8.82 1.48 5.91
C GLU A 51 -9.77 2.31 6.73
N VAL A 52 -9.59 3.61 6.70
CA VAL A 52 -10.47 4.49 7.43
C VAL A 52 -11.90 4.42 6.90
N ARG A 53 -12.02 4.36 5.59
CA ARG A 53 -13.34 4.26 5.00
C ARG A 53 -14.05 3.00 5.42
N LYS A 54 -13.32 1.90 5.48
CA LYS A 54 -13.92 0.66 5.90
C LYS A 54 -14.40 0.75 7.33
N ILE A 55 -13.61 1.32 8.19
CA ILE A 55 -13.99 1.45 9.57
C ILE A 55 -15.23 2.31 9.70
N SER A 56 -15.28 3.37 8.95
CA SER A 56 -16.44 4.24 9.00
C SER A 56 -17.69 3.55 8.54
N GLN A 57 -17.56 2.74 7.55
CA GLN A 57 -18.73 2.09 7.01
C GLN A 57 -19.22 0.92 7.80
N SER A 58 -18.35 0.32 8.58
CA SER A 58 -18.75 -0.88 9.25
C SER A 58 -19.60 -0.64 10.47
N LYS A 59 -19.90 0.58 10.82
CA LYS A 59 -20.69 0.76 12.00
C LYS A 59 -22.20 0.56 11.76
#